data_e5cb3cbf01453144264c2763b313d32f
#
_entry.id   e5cb3cbf01453144264c2763b313d32f
#
_cell.length_a   1.000
_cell.length_b   1.000
_cell.length_c   1.000
_cell.angle_alpha   90.00
_cell.angle_beta   90.00
_cell.angle_gamma   90.00
#
_symmetry.space_group_name_H-M   'P 1'
#
loop_
_entity.id
_entity.type
_entity.pdbx_description
1 polymer ?
#
loop_
_entity_poly.entity_id
_entity_poly.type
_entity_poly.pdbx_seq_one_letter_code
_entity_poly.pdbx_strand_id
1 'polypeptide(L)'
;VDDYVSSAAGQSVIYHGKEQLKYPTSIRNHPYLKSEKYVPGDLSFEGILYKGVKMRLDLYKNELLLLSPDNRYNIVLPSDRVDYAEFHGYDIFYRYPDERSGNLPEGYYLRLHEGKCTVLGKWSCILSKTIKDMKLDESFDQSVKYYIRKEGVYYTVRSKGSVLKVFKSKKKELARYIKRRKLDFKHAPEEAIVAVVRQYEQLNEIP
;
A
#
# COMPACT_ATOMS: atom_id res chain seq x y z
N VAL A 1 19.27 -5.32 -17.13
CA VAL A 1 20.38 -5.62 -16.21
C VAL A 1 20.28 -4.56 -15.15
N ASP A 2 19.69 -4.91 -14.00
CA ASP A 2 19.53 -3.99 -12.88
C ASP A 2 20.92 -3.75 -12.25
N ASP A 3 21.42 -2.52 -12.32
CA ASP A 3 22.66 -2.13 -11.66
C ASP A 3 22.42 -2.16 -10.15
N TYR A 4 23.06 -3.14 -9.49
CA TYR A 4 23.01 -3.30 -8.05
C TYR A 4 24.13 -2.50 -7.39
N VAL A 5 23.79 -1.53 -6.53
CA VAL A 5 24.74 -0.75 -5.74
C VAL A 5 24.81 -1.30 -4.32
N SER A 6 25.89 -2.06 -4.02
CA SER A 6 26.16 -2.60 -2.68
C SER A 6 27.15 -1.78 -1.85
N SER A 7 27.73 -0.70 -2.40
CA SER A 7 28.75 0.10 -1.72
C SER A 7 28.15 1.26 -0.93
N ALA A 8 28.75 1.58 0.24
CA ALA A 8 28.32 2.69 1.10
C ALA A 8 28.29 4.06 0.39
N ALA A 9 29.13 4.26 -0.61
CA ALA A 9 29.19 5.50 -1.41
C ALA A 9 27.96 5.64 -2.34
N GLY A 10 27.46 4.56 -2.95
CA GLY A 10 26.27 4.57 -3.80
C GLY A 10 24.97 4.74 -3.00
N GLN A 11 24.95 4.28 -1.75
CA GLN A 11 23.78 4.44 -0.88
C GLN A 11 23.60 5.88 -0.38
N SER A 12 24.62 6.74 -0.41
CA SER A 12 24.53 8.10 0.12
C SER A 12 23.45 8.93 -0.57
N VAL A 13 23.18 8.70 -1.86
CA VAL A 13 22.23 9.48 -2.67
C VAL A 13 20.80 9.40 -2.13
N ILE A 14 20.35 8.22 -1.67
CA ILE A 14 18.98 8.03 -1.14
C ILE A 14 18.78 8.69 0.23
N TYR A 15 19.86 9.05 0.92
CA TYR A 15 19.79 9.70 2.24
C TYR A 15 19.88 11.24 2.16
N HIS A 16 19.93 11.83 0.96
CA HIS A 16 19.85 13.28 0.75
C HIS A 16 18.37 13.70 0.56
N GLY A 17 17.65 13.78 1.66
CA GLY A 17 16.24 14.16 1.66
C GLY A 17 15.88 15.05 2.84
N LYS A 18 14.63 15.47 2.88
CA LYS A 18 14.09 16.25 3.98
C LYS A 18 13.94 15.36 5.22
N GLU A 19 14.32 15.86 6.39
CA GLU A 19 14.06 15.19 7.64
C GLU A 19 12.57 15.28 8.01
N GLN A 20 11.97 14.14 8.38
CA GLN A 20 10.68 14.11 9.03
C GLN A 20 10.84 14.09 10.55
N LEU A 21 10.31 15.10 11.21
CA LEU A 21 10.26 15.13 12.67
C LEU A 21 9.31 14.06 13.21
N LYS A 22 9.68 13.49 14.36
CA LYS A 22 8.86 12.50 15.06
C LYS A 22 7.55 13.13 15.54
N TYR A 23 6.48 12.34 15.52
CA TYR A 23 5.21 12.76 16.12
C TYR A 23 5.30 12.78 17.65
N PRO A 24 4.50 13.65 18.31
CA PRO A 24 4.39 13.66 19.76
C PRO A 24 3.97 12.28 20.29
N THR A 25 4.62 11.83 21.35
CA THR A 25 4.31 10.54 22.00
C THR A 25 2.97 10.53 22.74
N SER A 26 2.35 11.70 22.92
CA SER A 26 0.99 11.84 23.47
C SER A 26 -0.11 11.39 22.51
N ILE A 27 0.16 11.32 21.19
CA ILE A 27 -0.79 10.84 20.20
C ILE A 27 -0.84 9.32 20.27
N ARG A 28 -2.04 8.78 20.45
CA ARG A 28 -2.24 7.33 20.50
C ARG A 28 -2.12 6.71 19.11
N ASN A 29 -1.70 5.44 19.06
CA ASN A 29 -1.45 4.68 17.84
C ASN A 29 -0.31 5.29 17.01
N HIS A 30 -0.16 4.84 15.78
CA HIS A 30 0.87 5.32 14.87
C HIS A 30 0.34 5.49 13.45
N PRO A 31 0.91 6.41 12.66
CA PRO A 31 0.47 6.63 11.28
C PRO A 31 1.13 5.69 10.26
N TYR A 32 1.97 4.76 10.68
CA TYR A 32 2.80 3.96 9.78
C TYR A 32 2.13 2.68 9.33
N LEU A 33 2.41 2.24 8.10
CA LEU A 33 1.90 1.00 7.53
C LEU A 33 2.35 -0.21 8.39
N LYS A 34 1.38 -0.98 8.91
CA LYS A 34 1.56 -2.24 9.68
C LYS A 34 2.37 -2.09 10.98
N SER A 35 3.41 -1.26 11.05
CA SER A 35 4.32 -1.19 12.20
C SER A 35 5.00 0.18 12.34
N GLU A 36 5.30 0.59 13.57
CA GLU A 36 6.16 1.75 13.86
C GLU A 36 7.62 1.50 13.52
N LYS A 37 8.03 0.23 13.49
CA LYS A 37 9.42 -0.13 13.25
C LYS A 37 9.77 0.04 11.78
N TYR A 38 10.98 0.50 11.53
CA TYR A 38 11.60 0.38 10.22
C TYR A 38 11.89 -1.08 9.93
N VAL A 39 11.60 -1.49 8.70
CA VAL A 39 11.88 -2.85 8.23
C VAL A 39 12.80 -2.81 7.02
N PRO A 40 13.71 -3.77 6.87
CA PRO A 40 14.52 -3.87 5.66
C PRO A 40 13.62 -4.23 4.46
N GLY A 41 13.98 -3.69 3.31
CA GLY A 41 13.29 -3.97 2.06
C GLY A 41 14.11 -3.50 0.86
N ASP A 42 13.60 -3.72 -0.33
CA ASP A 42 14.23 -3.32 -1.57
C ASP A 42 13.56 -2.04 -2.10
N LEU A 43 14.37 -1.10 -2.57
CA LEU A 43 13.96 0.20 -3.07
C LEU A 43 14.53 0.42 -4.47
N SER A 44 13.67 0.66 -5.46
CA SER A 44 14.09 1.21 -6.74
C SER A 44 13.89 2.72 -6.72
N PHE A 45 14.98 3.45 -6.90
CA PHE A 45 15.04 4.90 -6.84
C PHE A 45 15.87 5.44 -8.01
N GLU A 46 15.22 6.20 -8.89
CA GLU A 46 15.83 6.68 -10.16
C GLU A 46 16.45 5.56 -11.00
N GLY A 47 15.78 4.41 -11.11
CA GLY A 47 16.23 3.25 -11.87
C GLY A 47 17.34 2.43 -11.20
N ILE A 48 17.78 2.80 -9.99
CA ILE A 48 18.81 2.07 -9.22
C ILE A 48 18.16 1.26 -8.10
N LEU A 49 18.52 -0.03 -8.03
CA LEU A 49 18.01 -0.93 -6.98
C LEU A 49 18.91 -0.91 -5.74
N TYR A 50 18.34 -0.53 -4.61
CA TYR A 50 18.96 -0.54 -3.28
C TYR A 50 18.35 -1.65 -2.43
N LYS A 51 19.15 -2.59 -1.95
CA LYS A 51 18.68 -3.75 -1.17
C LYS A 51 18.88 -3.56 0.32
N GLY A 52 17.93 -4.12 1.10
CA GLY A 52 18.03 -4.14 2.57
C GLY A 52 17.91 -2.76 3.22
N VAL A 53 17.34 -1.79 2.53
CA VAL A 53 17.17 -0.42 3.04
C VAL A 53 16.10 -0.42 4.13
N LYS A 54 16.37 0.21 5.26
CA LYS A 54 15.38 0.33 6.35
C LYS A 54 14.34 1.39 6.03
N MET A 55 13.12 0.95 5.75
CA MET A 55 12.01 1.79 5.30
C MET A 55 10.78 1.66 6.18
N ARG A 56 9.92 2.68 6.11
CA ARG A 56 8.52 2.64 6.55
C ARG A 56 7.68 3.65 5.77
N LEU A 57 6.39 3.38 5.61
CA LEU A 57 5.45 4.29 4.94
C LEU A 57 4.62 5.02 5.98
N ASP A 58 4.68 6.33 5.98
CA ASP A 58 3.82 7.22 6.75
C ASP A 58 2.51 7.44 5.98
N LEU A 59 1.42 6.89 6.51
CA LEU A 59 0.09 6.93 5.88
C LEU A 59 -0.63 8.27 6.11
N TYR A 60 -0.24 9.03 7.14
CA TYR A 60 -0.83 10.32 7.45
C TYR A 60 -0.30 11.42 6.52
N LYS A 61 1.02 11.47 6.34
CA LYS A 61 1.67 12.39 5.41
C LYS A 61 1.78 11.84 3.98
N ASN A 62 1.52 10.53 3.81
CA ASN A 62 1.71 9.84 2.54
C ASN A 62 3.16 9.95 2.03
N GLU A 63 4.12 9.67 2.91
CA GLU A 63 5.55 9.79 2.68
C GLU A 63 6.27 8.45 2.92
N LEU A 64 7.14 8.04 1.99
CA LEU A 64 8.06 6.93 2.19
C LEU A 64 9.31 7.43 2.90
N LEU A 65 9.63 6.80 4.03
CA LEU A 65 10.71 7.20 4.92
C LEU A 65 11.81 6.17 4.93
N LEU A 66 13.05 6.66 4.88
CA LEU A 66 14.25 5.89 5.19
C LEU A 66 14.75 6.21 6.60
N LEU A 67 15.31 5.22 7.25
CA LEU A 67 16.14 5.45 8.44
C LEU A 67 17.56 5.69 8.00
N SER A 68 18.15 6.81 8.43
CA SER A 68 19.58 7.10 8.15
C SER A 68 20.50 5.99 8.64
N PRO A 69 21.67 5.77 8.03
CA PRO A 69 22.60 4.68 8.42
C PRO A 69 23.01 4.71 9.87
N ASP A 70 23.11 5.91 10.47
CA ASP A 70 23.41 6.11 11.90
C ASP A 70 22.16 5.97 12.82
N ASN A 71 20.98 5.65 12.25
CA ASN A 71 19.68 5.49 12.89
C ASN A 71 19.16 6.74 13.63
N ARG A 72 19.61 7.93 13.25
CA ARG A 72 19.23 9.19 13.92
C ARG A 72 18.07 9.90 13.26
N TYR A 73 18.00 9.86 11.93
CA TYR A 73 17.09 10.70 11.15
C TYR A 73 16.11 9.88 10.33
N ASN A 74 14.87 10.40 10.22
CA ASN A 74 13.87 9.90 9.30
C ASN A 74 13.97 10.74 8.02
N ILE A 75 14.42 10.15 6.93
CA ILE A 75 14.59 10.84 5.65
C ILE A 75 13.37 10.60 4.79
N VAL A 76 12.72 11.67 4.32
CA VAL A 76 11.61 11.60 3.38
C VAL A 76 12.16 11.41 1.98
N LEU A 77 11.73 10.35 1.29
CA LEU A 77 12.04 10.18 -0.12
C LEU A 77 11.10 11.01 -1.00
N PRO A 78 11.62 11.76 -1.99
CA PRO A 78 10.79 12.37 -3.02
C PRO A 78 10.02 11.29 -3.79
N SER A 79 8.68 11.37 -3.80
CA SER A 79 7.83 10.33 -4.40
C SER A 79 7.99 10.22 -5.91
N ASP A 80 8.37 11.33 -6.57
CA ASP A 80 8.63 11.41 -8.02
C ASP A 80 9.92 10.70 -8.45
N ARG A 81 10.79 10.36 -7.50
CA ARG A 81 12.04 9.65 -7.72
C ARG A 81 11.99 8.19 -7.30
N VAL A 82 10.91 7.77 -6.62
CA VAL A 82 10.67 6.38 -6.20
C VAL A 82 9.96 5.62 -7.31
N ASP A 83 10.61 4.63 -7.91
CA ASP A 83 9.99 3.75 -8.90
C ASP A 83 9.07 2.74 -8.20
N TYR A 84 9.61 2.04 -7.21
CA TYR A 84 8.86 1.15 -6.31
C TYR A 84 9.66 0.86 -5.03
N ALA A 85 8.99 0.31 -4.04
CA ALA A 85 9.60 -0.23 -2.82
C ALA A 85 8.94 -1.56 -2.45
N GLU A 86 9.73 -2.52 -1.98
CA GLU A 86 9.24 -3.82 -1.51
C GLU A 86 9.61 -4.00 -0.05
N PHE A 87 8.61 -3.97 0.84
CA PHE A 87 8.76 -4.27 2.26
C PHE A 87 7.43 -4.71 2.88
N HIS A 88 7.47 -5.35 4.04
CA HIS A 88 6.31 -6.01 4.64
C HIS A 88 5.65 -7.07 3.73
N GLY A 89 6.33 -7.57 2.70
CA GLY A 89 5.78 -8.49 1.72
C GLY A 89 4.84 -7.84 0.69
N TYR A 90 4.90 -6.52 0.55
CA TYR A 90 4.14 -5.76 -0.44
C TYR A 90 5.07 -5.05 -1.41
N ASP A 91 4.66 -5.05 -2.67
CA ASP A 91 5.18 -4.16 -3.71
C ASP A 91 4.40 -2.83 -3.62
N ILE A 92 5.12 -1.74 -3.34
CA ILE A 92 4.57 -0.41 -3.02
C ILE A 92 5.07 0.57 -4.06
N PHE A 93 4.17 1.34 -4.64
CA PHE A 93 4.48 2.35 -5.63
C PHE A 93 3.65 3.61 -5.42
N TYR A 94 4.18 4.75 -5.88
CA TYR A 94 3.47 6.02 -5.86
C TYR A 94 2.71 6.22 -7.17
N ARG A 95 1.50 6.74 -7.08
CA ARG A 95 0.68 7.08 -8.24
C ARG A 95 0.31 8.55 -8.24
N TYR A 96 0.62 9.21 -9.35
CA TYR A 96 0.19 10.56 -9.64
C TYR A 96 -1.18 10.57 -10.32
N PRO A 97 -1.97 11.65 -10.19
CA PRO A 97 -3.18 11.84 -10.99
C PRO A 97 -2.82 11.86 -12.48
N ASP A 98 -3.46 11.01 -13.25
CA ASP A 98 -3.40 11.04 -14.70
C ASP A 98 -4.79 10.77 -15.30
N GLU A 99 -5.01 11.17 -16.55
CA GLU A 99 -6.29 10.95 -17.26
C GLU A 99 -6.63 9.46 -17.40
N ARG A 100 -5.62 8.55 -17.39
CA ARG A 100 -5.77 7.11 -17.54
C ARG A 100 -6.04 6.40 -16.23
N SER A 101 -5.77 7.06 -15.10
CA SER A 101 -5.95 6.49 -13.77
C SER A 101 -7.42 6.48 -13.30
N GLY A 102 -8.30 7.13 -14.04
CA GLY A 102 -9.69 7.28 -13.64
C GLY A 102 -9.82 7.99 -12.29
N ASN A 103 -10.65 7.45 -11.39
CA ASN A 103 -10.89 8.03 -10.07
C ASN A 103 -9.95 7.52 -8.96
N LEU A 104 -8.73 7.08 -9.29
CA LEU A 104 -7.75 6.71 -8.28
C LEU A 104 -7.14 7.96 -7.64
N PRO A 105 -7.27 8.15 -6.31
CA PRO A 105 -6.58 9.24 -5.61
C PRO A 105 -5.06 9.12 -5.70
N GLU A 106 -4.38 10.24 -5.75
CA GLU A 106 -2.93 10.30 -5.64
C GLU A 106 -2.39 9.63 -4.36
N GLY A 107 -1.19 9.06 -4.42
CA GLY A 107 -0.45 8.55 -3.27
C GLY A 107 0.11 7.14 -3.45
N TYR A 108 0.62 6.59 -2.34
CA TYR A 108 1.16 5.23 -2.30
C TYR A 108 0.07 4.17 -2.32
N TYR A 109 0.31 3.13 -3.12
CA TYR A 109 -0.52 1.95 -3.27
C TYR A 109 0.30 0.69 -3.01
N LEU A 110 -0.34 -0.30 -2.42
CA LEU A 110 0.19 -1.65 -2.27
C LEU A 110 -0.42 -2.52 -3.37
N ARG A 111 0.43 -3.20 -4.14
CA ARG A 111 0.00 -4.19 -5.11
C ARG A 111 -0.24 -5.51 -4.40
N LEU A 112 -1.49 -5.95 -4.37
CA LEU A 112 -1.93 -7.16 -3.69
C LEU A 112 -2.01 -8.35 -4.64
N HIS A 113 -2.23 -8.08 -5.92
CA HIS A 113 -2.28 -9.07 -6.99
C HIS A 113 -2.01 -8.39 -8.34
N GLU A 114 -1.25 -9.05 -9.18
CA GLU A 114 -1.00 -8.70 -10.57
C GLU A 114 -1.32 -9.90 -11.47
N GLY A 115 -2.12 -9.68 -12.53
CA GLY A 115 -2.55 -10.67 -13.51
C GLY A 115 -3.38 -10.02 -14.61
N LYS A 116 -4.37 -10.74 -15.17
CA LYS A 116 -5.37 -10.14 -16.09
C LYS A 116 -6.16 -9.02 -15.40
N CYS A 117 -6.33 -9.15 -14.10
CA CYS A 117 -6.82 -8.10 -13.21
C CYS A 117 -5.71 -7.72 -12.21
N THR A 118 -5.67 -6.45 -11.79
CA THR A 118 -4.77 -6.00 -10.73
C THR A 118 -5.60 -5.66 -9.50
N VAL A 119 -5.14 -6.06 -8.31
CA VAL A 119 -5.74 -5.65 -7.03
C VAL A 119 -4.79 -4.70 -6.32
N LEU A 120 -5.31 -3.52 -5.98
CA LEU A 120 -4.57 -2.50 -5.25
C LEU A 120 -5.23 -2.22 -3.89
N GLY A 121 -4.41 -1.99 -2.88
CA GLY A 121 -4.82 -1.44 -1.60
C GLY A 121 -4.22 -0.04 -1.40
N LYS A 122 -5.05 0.93 -1.00
CA LYS A 122 -4.60 2.25 -0.57
C LYS A 122 -4.90 2.41 0.91
N TRP A 123 -3.85 2.33 1.72
CA TRP A 123 -3.93 2.67 3.14
C TRP A 123 -3.83 4.18 3.32
N SER A 124 -4.52 4.69 4.29
CA SER A 124 -4.50 6.10 4.68
C SER A 124 -4.70 6.23 6.18
N CYS A 125 -4.25 7.34 6.73
CA CYS A 125 -4.38 7.65 8.14
C CYS A 125 -4.89 9.09 8.31
N ILE A 126 -5.71 9.31 9.33
CA ILE A 126 -6.13 10.63 9.77
C ILE A 126 -5.76 10.83 11.22
N LEU A 127 -5.52 12.07 11.63
CA LEU A 127 -5.37 12.44 13.03
C LEU A 127 -6.75 12.86 13.57
N SER A 128 -7.35 11.99 14.38
CA SER A 128 -8.60 12.25 15.07
C SER A 128 -8.34 12.99 16.39
N LYS A 129 -9.14 14.01 16.66
CA LYS A 129 -9.07 14.82 17.88
C LYS A 129 -10.44 14.81 18.56
N THR A 130 -10.47 14.40 19.82
CA THR A 130 -11.68 14.41 20.65
C THR A 130 -11.39 15.05 22.00
N ILE A 131 -12.40 15.64 22.61
CA ILE A 131 -12.29 16.13 24.00
C ILE A 131 -12.95 15.10 24.90
N LYS A 132 -12.17 14.49 25.78
CA LYS A 132 -12.63 13.54 26.77
C LYS A 132 -12.18 14.00 28.15
N ASP A 133 -13.11 14.10 29.10
CA ASP A 133 -12.85 14.55 30.47
C ASP A 133 -12.04 15.87 30.51
N MET A 134 -12.45 16.87 29.70
CA MET A 134 -11.79 18.16 29.49
C MET A 134 -10.32 18.10 29.03
N LYS A 135 -9.86 16.94 28.53
CA LYS A 135 -8.53 16.75 27.95
C LYS A 135 -8.63 16.48 26.47
N LEU A 136 -7.69 17.04 25.71
CA LEU A 136 -7.54 16.72 24.30
C LEU A 136 -6.98 15.30 24.18
N ASP A 137 -7.73 14.42 23.49
CA ASP A 137 -7.34 13.06 23.19
C ASP A 137 -7.13 12.96 21.66
N GLU A 138 -5.91 12.65 21.26
CA GLU A 138 -5.50 12.56 19.85
C GLU A 138 -5.13 11.12 19.51
N SER A 139 -5.58 10.64 18.33
CA SER A 139 -5.23 9.31 17.83
C SER A 139 -5.07 9.27 16.33
N PHE A 140 -4.16 8.42 15.86
CA PHE A 140 -4.05 8.08 14.46
C PHE A 140 -5.02 6.94 14.13
N ASP A 141 -5.97 7.21 13.21
CA ASP A 141 -6.97 6.25 12.76
C ASP A 141 -6.69 5.86 11.32
N GLN A 142 -6.34 4.58 11.12
CA GLN A 142 -6.01 4.04 9.81
C GLN A 142 -7.24 3.46 9.12
N SER A 143 -7.26 3.56 7.79
CA SER A 143 -8.28 2.96 6.95
C SER A 143 -7.66 2.44 5.64
N VAL A 144 -8.37 1.53 4.98
CA VAL A 144 -7.93 0.99 3.69
C VAL A 144 -9.07 1.00 2.68
N LYS A 145 -8.74 1.35 1.43
CA LYS A 145 -9.62 1.22 0.27
C LYS A 145 -9.01 0.25 -0.72
N TYR A 146 -9.82 -0.67 -1.24
CA TYR A 146 -9.37 -1.64 -2.24
C TYR A 146 -9.92 -1.28 -3.61
N TYR A 147 -9.11 -1.55 -4.63
CA TYR A 147 -9.44 -1.30 -6.03
C TYR A 147 -9.13 -2.56 -6.85
N ILE A 148 -10.00 -2.85 -7.81
CA ILE A 148 -9.75 -3.89 -8.81
C ILE A 148 -9.67 -3.19 -10.16
N ARG A 149 -8.54 -3.38 -10.87
CA ARG A 149 -8.41 -2.98 -12.27
C ARG A 149 -8.85 -4.16 -13.15
N LYS A 150 -9.83 -3.92 -14.01
CA LYS A 150 -10.29 -4.88 -15.01
C LYS A 150 -10.48 -4.15 -16.33
N GLU A 151 -9.89 -4.67 -17.42
CA GLU A 151 -10.01 -4.07 -18.76
C GLU A 151 -9.67 -2.57 -18.78
N GLY A 152 -8.61 -2.18 -18.04
CA GLY A 152 -8.15 -0.79 -17.95
C GLY A 152 -8.94 0.10 -16.96
N VAL A 153 -10.09 -0.34 -16.43
CA VAL A 153 -10.93 0.43 -15.54
C VAL A 153 -10.73 0.03 -14.08
N TYR A 154 -10.64 1.01 -13.18
CA TYR A 154 -10.53 0.79 -11.74
C TYR A 154 -11.90 0.83 -11.05
N TYR A 155 -12.18 -0.17 -10.27
CA TYR A 155 -13.41 -0.33 -9.49
C TYR A 155 -13.09 -0.32 -8.00
N THR A 156 -13.65 0.63 -7.25
CA THR A 156 -13.56 0.61 -5.78
C THR A 156 -14.39 -0.54 -5.22
N VAL A 157 -13.79 -1.37 -4.37
CA VAL A 157 -14.46 -2.50 -3.75
C VAL A 157 -14.25 -2.48 -2.23
N ARG A 158 -15.30 -2.87 -1.48
CA ARG A 158 -15.26 -2.89 0.01
C ARG A 158 -16.06 -4.05 0.62
N SER A 159 -16.69 -4.86 -0.21
CA SER A 159 -17.55 -5.95 0.26
C SER A 159 -17.70 -7.02 -0.80
N LYS A 160 -18.15 -8.21 -0.41
CA LYS A 160 -18.54 -9.29 -1.33
C LYS A 160 -19.42 -8.79 -2.47
N GLY A 161 -20.43 -7.95 -2.16
CA GLY A 161 -21.36 -7.44 -3.16
C GLY A 161 -20.69 -6.55 -4.21
N SER A 162 -19.77 -5.66 -3.79
CA SER A 162 -19.03 -4.79 -4.72
C SER A 162 -18.06 -5.58 -5.61
N VAL A 163 -17.36 -6.58 -5.07
CA VAL A 163 -16.49 -7.45 -5.86
C VAL A 163 -17.28 -8.24 -6.90
N LEU A 164 -18.41 -8.85 -6.51
CA LEU A 164 -19.28 -9.58 -7.43
C LEU A 164 -19.92 -8.69 -8.51
N LYS A 165 -20.04 -7.37 -8.27
CA LYS A 165 -20.49 -6.41 -9.30
C LYS A 165 -19.43 -6.18 -10.37
N VAL A 166 -18.15 -6.22 -10.04
CA VAL A 166 -17.05 -6.12 -11.02
C VAL A 166 -17.07 -7.32 -11.99
N PHE A 167 -17.37 -8.50 -11.46
CA PHE A 167 -17.34 -9.77 -12.20
C PHE A 167 -18.73 -10.30 -12.54
N LYS A 168 -19.58 -9.46 -13.14
CA LYS A 168 -21.00 -9.79 -13.44
C LYS A 168 -21.15 -11.09 -14.24
N SER A 169 -20.30 -11.33 -15.24
CA SER A 169 -20.37 -12.51 -16.13
C SER A 169 -20.18 -13.84 -15.39
N LYS A 170 -19.42 -13.86 -14.29
CA LYS A 170 -19.13 -15.06 -13.49
C LYS A 170 -19.66 -14.97 -12.06
N LYS A 171 -20.67 -14.10 -11.83
CA LYS A 171 -21.20 -13.79 -10.49
C LYS A 171 -21.66 -15.03 -9.72
N LYS A 172 -22.36 -15.97 -10.39
CA LYS A 172 -22.92 -17.18 -9.75
C LYS A 172 -21.81 -18.13 -9.30
N GLU A 173 -20.83 -18.38 -10.17
CA GLU A 173 -19.67 -19.23 -9.91
C GLU A 173 -18.83 -18.68 -8.76
N LEU A 174 -18.51 -17.37 -8.80
CA LEU A 174 -17.75 -16.71 -7.74
C LEU A 174 -18.50 -16.67 -6.42
N ALA A 175 -19.84 -16.49 -6.42
CA ALA A 175 -20.63 -16.54 -5.20
C ALA A 175 -20.59 -17.93 -4.53
N ARG A 176 -20.63 -19.02 -5.34
CA ARG A 176 -20.46 -20.39 -4.84
C ARG A 176 -19.04 -20.62 -4.30
N TYR A 177 -18.02 -20.13 -4.99
CA TYR A 177 -16.63 -20.21 -4.55
C TYR A 177 -16.42 -19.52 -3.19
N ILE A 178 -16.90 -18.27 -3.03
CA ILE A 178 -16.84 -17.51 -1.77
C ILE A 178 -17.47 -18.31 -0.62
N LYS A 179 -18.67 -18.88 -0.86
CA LYS A 179 -19.38 -19.69 0.16
C LYS A 179 -18.59 -20.96 0.52
N ARG A 180 -18.10 -21.70 -0.50
CA ARG A 180 -17.34 -22.96 -0.31
C ARG A 180 -16.03 -22.72 0.45
N ARG A 181 -15.30 -21.64 0.12
CA ARG A 181 -14.01 -21.29 0.72
C ARG A 181 -14.17 -20.49 2.02
N LYS A 182 -15.40 -20.14 2.43
CA LYS A 182 -15.72 -19.33 3.62
C LYS A 182 -14.91 -18.02 3.67
N LEU A 183 -14.77 -17.33 2.53
CA LEU A 183 -13.98 -16.10 2.46
C LEU A 183 -14.60 -14.99 3.33
N ASP A 184 -13.80 -14.39 4.20
CA ASP A 184 -14.21 -13.38 5.17
C ASP A 184 -13.86 -11.97 4.69
N PHE A 185 -14.85 -11.27 4.13
CA PHE A 185 -14.70 -9.88 3.68
C PHE A 185 -14.73 -8.85 4.82
N LYS A 186 -15.03 -9.28 6.04
CA LYS A 186 -15.09 -8.38 7.20
C LYS A 186 -13.76 -8.32 7.94
N HIS A 187 -13.14 -9.46 8.20
CA HIS A 187 -11.93 -9.55 9.01
C HIS A 187 -10.66 -9.79 8.18
N ALA A 188 -10.80 -10.39 6.98
CA ALA A 188 -9.69 -10.63 6.05
C ALA A 188 -10.08 -10.18 4.61
N PRO A 189 -10.41 -8.90 4.41
CA PRO A 189 -10.90 -8.40 3.12
C PRO A 189 -9.85 -8.52 2.00
N GLU A 190 -8.58 -8.31 2.32
CA GLU A 190 -7.46 -8.37 1.37
C GLU A 190 -7.37 -9.76 0.73
N GLU A 191 -7.25 -10.80 1.56
CA GLU A 191 -7.16 -12.19 1.12
C GLU A 191 -8.43 -12.62 0.38
N ALA A 192 -9.60 -12.20 0.87
CA ALA A 192 -10.86 -12.52 0.24
C ALA A 192 -11.00 -11.92 -1.17
N ILE A 193 -10.62 -10.66 -1.35
CA ILE A 193 -10.65 -9.98 -2.66
C ILE A 193 -9.68 -10.64 -3.63
N VAL A 194 -8.42 -10.85 -3.21
CA VAL A 194 -7.38 -11.50 -4.02
C VAL A 194 -7.80 -12.91 -4.44
N ALA A 195 -8.35 -13.71 -3.51
CA ALA A 195 -8.81 -15.06 -3.80
C ALA A 195 -9.93 -15.08 -4.86
N VAL A 196 -10.86 -14.13 -4.81
CA VAL A 196 -11.94 -14.02 -5.81
C VAL A 196 -11.41 -13.61 -7.17
N VAL A 197 -10.46 -12.68 -7.21
CA VAL A 197 -9.83 -12.22 -8.48
C VAL A 197 -9.08 -13.38 -9.14
N ARG A 198 -8.25 -14.11 -8.41
CA ARG A 198 -7.54 -15.30 -8.91
C ARG A 198 -8.52 -16.36 -9.43
N GLN A 199 -9.62 -16.61 -8.72
CA GLN A 199 -10.63 -17.56 -9.18
C GLN A 199 -11.32 -17.08 -10.47
N TYR A 200 -11.57 -15.77 -10.60
CA TYR A 200 -12.13 -15.20 -11.83
C TYR A 200 -11.18 -15.39 -13.02
N GLU A 201 -9.89 -15.17 -12.85
CA GLU A 201 -8.88 -15.35 -13.88
C GLU A 201 -8.83 -16.82 -14.34
N GLN A 202 -8.81 -17.78 -13.40
CA GLN A 202 -8.86 -19.20 -13.68
C GLN A 202 -10.11 -19.62 -14.49
N LEU A 203 -11.29 -19.06 -14.15
CA LEU A 203 -12.55 -19.34 -14.86
C LEU A 203 -12.57 -18.77 -16.30
N ASN A 204 -11.66 -17.86 -16.65
CA ASN A 204 -11.54 -17.28 -17.98
C ASN A 204 -10.31 -17.82 -18.75
N GLU A 205 -9.52 -18.72 -18.16
CA GLU A 205 -8.44 -19.45 -18.81
C GLU A 205 -8.89 -20.80 -19.37
N ILE A 206 -10.03 -21.29 -18.88
CA ILE A 206 -10.63 -22.53 -19.39
C ILE A 206 -11.45 -22.14 -20.63
N PRO A 207 -11.09 -22.62 -21.84
CA PRO A 207 -11.81 -22.36 -23.11
C PRO A 207 -13.24 -22.89 -23.10
#